data_a6fba136ec29befff7135a0c9764df6f
#
_entry.id   a6fba136ec29befff7135a0c9764df6f
#
_cell.length_a   1.000
_cell.length_b   1.000
_cell.length_c   1.000
_cell.angle_alpha   90.00
_cell.angle_beta   90.00
_cell.angle_gamma   90.00
#
_symmetry.space_group_name_H-M   'P 1'
#
loop_
_entity.id
_entity.type
_entity.pdbx_description
1 polymer ?
#
loop_
_entity_poly.entity_id
_entity_poly.type
_entity_poly.pdbx_seq_one_letter_code
_entity_poly.pdbx_strand_id
1 'polypeptide(L)'
;GGQRLAGIFTMVNVFTGLGIAMYVISFTEYLLALVPNAPAKLVAVVIITLMFGLNILGTKQAAALQTVMCVVMALAIGAFIAFGIPDLQPGYFAPPDFMTKGFTGMLMASAYLSFAAGGAQYVINFSGEAKNPKKDVPFAIIVPTVGISLIYAVMGTIAAGVLPVAEVANKSLALVAEAIMPKP
;
A
#
# COMPACT_ATOMS: atom_id res chain seq x y z
N GLY A 1 -16.54 -0.10 -32.14
CA GLY A 1 -16.19 1.05 -31.25
C GLY A 1 -14.82 0.97 -30.62
N GLY A 2 -14.03 -0.09 -30.90
CA GLY A 2 -12.87 -0.46 -30.11
C GLY A 2 -11.70 0.52 -30.11
N GLN A 3 -11.26 1.04 -31.24
CA GLN A 3 -10.01 1.82 -31.31
C GLN A 3 -10.08 3.19 -30.62
N ARG A 4 -11.21 3.90 -30.71
CA ARG A 4 -11.37 5.22 -30.05
C ARG A 4 -11.45 5.08 -28.55
N LEU A 5 -12.19 4.10 -28.04
CA LEU A 5 -12.27 3.80 -26.63
C LEU A 5 -10.90 3.32 -26.08
N ALA A 6 -10.20 2.46 -26.80
CA ALA A 6 -8.86 2.04 -26.45
C ALA A 6 -7.89 3.23 -26.36
N GLY A 7 -7.95 4.19 -27.30
CA GLY A 7 -7.14 5.40 -27.26
C GLY A 7 -7.44 6.26 -26.03
N ILE A 8 -8.71 6.43 -25.65
CA ILE A 8 -9.10 7.17 -24.44
C ILE A 8 -8.58 6.47 -23.19
N PHE A 9 -8.74 5.14 -23.10
CA PHE A 9 -8.21 4.35 -21.99
C PHE A 9 -6.69 4.44 -21.88
N THR A 10 -5.98 4.43 -23.00
CA THR A 10 -4.51 4.60 -23.01
C THR A 10 -4.12 5.99 -22.50
N MET A 11 -4.82 7.05 -22.91
CA MET A 11 -4.58 8.39 -22.37
C MET A 11 -4.84 8.46 -20.85
N VAL A 12 -5.93 7.88 -20.37
CA VAL A 12 -6.22 7.82 -18.93
C VAL A 12 -5.11 7.08 -18.19
N ASN A 13 -4.58 5.97 -18.73
CA ASN A 13 -3.46 5.25 -18.14
C ASN A 13 -2.17 6.07 -18.07
N VAL A 14 -1.90 6.96 -19.02
CA VAL A 14 -0.76 7.88 -18.93
C VAL A 14 -0.91 8.82 -17.73
N PHE A 15 -2.11 9.32 -17.47
CA PHE A 15 -2.37 10.15 -16.28
C PHE A 15 -2.24 9.39 -14.97
N THR A 16 -2.50 8.08 -14.93
CA THR A 16 -2.26 7.27 -13.73
C THR A 16 -0.78 7.17 -13.38
N GLY A 17 0.12 7.37 -14.34
CA GLY A 17 1.56 7.46 -14.10
C GLY A 17 1.96 8.62 -13.17
N LEU A 18 1.13 9.68 -13.06
CA LEU A 18 1.33 10.75 -12.07
C LEU A 18 1.22 10.23 -10.62
N GLY A 19 0.53 9.12 -10.40
CA GLY A 19 0.46 8.45 -9.10
C GLY A 19 1.82 7.96 -8.57
N ILE A 20 2.81 7.77 -9.44
CA ILE A 20 4.18 7.40 -9.03
C ILE A 20 4.77 8.44 -8.08
N ALA A 21 4.50 9.73 -8.30
CA ALA A 21 4.96 10.80 -7.42
C ALA A 21 4.45 10.62 -5.98
N MET A 22 3.21 10.17 -5.82
CA MET A 22 2.61 9.91 -4.50
C MET A 22 3.37 8.79 -3.76
N TYR A 23 3.73 7.71 -4.44
CA TYR A 23 4.50 6.62 -3.83
C TYR A 23 5.89 7.06 -3.39
N VAL A 24 6.55 7.92 -4.18
CA VAL A 24 7.87 8.46 -3.84
C VAL A 24 7.79 9.41 -2.65
N ILE A 25 6.75 10.25 -2.57
CA ILE A 25 6.52 11.14 -1.43
C ILE A 25 6.29 10.30 -0.17
N SER A 26 5.39 9.32 -0.21
CA SER A 26 5.13 8.43 0.91
C SER A 26 6.38 7.66 1.36
N PHE A 27 7.16 7.13 0.42
CA PHE A 27 8.44 6.49 0.75
C PHE A 27 9.38 7.45 1.48
N THR A 28 9.47 8.69 0.99
CA THR A 28 10.34 9.71 1.58
C THR A 28 9.87 10.06 3.01
N GLU A 29 8.56 10.16 3.25
CA GLU A 29 8.00 10.40 4.59
C GLU A 29 8.37 9.27 5.58
N TYR A 30 8.23 8.00 5.16
CA TYR A 30 8.64 6.86 5.99
C TYR A 30 10.15 6.84 6.24
N LEU A 31 10.97 7.17 5.25
CA LEU A 31 12.42 7.24 5.42
C LEU A 31 12.82 8.37 6.37
N LEU A 32 12.17 9.52 6.31
CA LEU A 32 12.41 10.64 7.22
C LEU A 32 12.01 10.32 8.66
N ALA A 33 11.06 9.43 8.88
CA ALA A 33 10.75 8.93 10.21
C ALA A 33 11.93 8.13 10.81
N LEU A 34 12.71 7.43 9.97
CA LEU A 34 13.90 6.69 10.37
C LEU A 34 15.17 7.56 10.39
N VAL A 35 15.28 8.50 9.46
CA VAL A 35 16.45 9.37 9.28
C VAL A 35 15.99 10.82 9.15
N PRO A 36 15.69 11.52 10.27
CA PRO A 36 15.05 12.83 10.26
C PRO A 36 15.83 13.93 9.52
N ASN A 37 17.15 13.80 9.41
CA ASN A 37 18.03 14.79 8.78
C ASN A 37 18.30 14.51 7.29
N ALA A 38 17.67 13.51 6.68
CA ALA A 38 17.87 13.21 5.27
C ALA A 38 17.22 14.31 4.38
N PRO A 39 17.91 14.76 3.31
CA PRO A 39 17.35 15.77 2.41
C PRO A 39 16.23 15.16 1.55
N ALA A 40 14.97 15.40 1.92
CA ALA A 40 13.78 14.81 1.31
C ALA A 40 13.76 14.87 -0.23
N LYS A 41 14.10 16.02 -0.80
CA LYS A 41 14.13 16.22 -2.27
C LYS A 41 15.19 15.33 -2.94
N LEU A 42 16.36 15.22 -2.33
CA LEU A 42 17.45 14.40 -2.87
C LEU A 42 17.09 12.92 -2.77
N VAL A 43 16.51 12.48 -1.65
CA VAL A 43 16.00 11.12 -1.48
C VAL A 43 14.98 10.78 -2.57
N ALA A 44 13.99 11.65 -2.78
CA ALA A 44 12.98 11.44 -3.80
C ALA A 44 13.60 11.30 -5.22
N VAL A 45 14.53 12.17 -5.58
CA VAL A 45 15.22 12.13 -6.88
C VAL A 45 16.04 10.86 -7.04
N VAL A 46 16.79 10.46 -6.00
CA VAL A 46 17.60 9.24 -6.02
C VAL A 46 16.72 8.01 -6.21
N ILE A 47 15.62 7.90 -5.47
CA ILE A 47 14.68 6.76 -5.59
C ILE A 47 14.07 6.67 -6.99
N ILE A 48 13.57 7.80 -7.53
CA ILE A 48 13.02 7.81 -8.89
C ILE A 48 14.09 7.37 -9.91
N THR A 49 15.30 7.90 -9.79
CA THR A 49 16.40 7.59 -10.71
C THR A 49 16.79 6.11 -10.62
N LEU A 50 16.87 5.55 -9.42
CA LEU A 50 17.14 4.13 -9.21
C LEU A 50 16.05 3.23 -9.80
N MET A 51 14.77 3.56 -9.54
CA MET A 51 13.65 2.79 -10.08
C MET A 51 13.59 2.86 -11.60
N PHE A 52 13.87 4.03 -12.17
CA PHE A 52 13.95 4.21 -13.62
C PHE A 52 15.12 3.42 -14.21
N GLY A 53 16.30 3.49 -13.60
CA GLY A 53 17.48 2.72 -14.00
C GLY A 53 17.24 1.21 -13.98
N LEU A 54 16.60 0.70 -12.92
CA LEU A 54 16.21 -0.71 -12.83
C LEU A 54 15.23 -1.13 -13.94
N ASN A 55 14.32 -0.23 -14.29
CA ASN A 55 13.35 -0.51 -15.36
C ASN A 55 14.06 -0.62 -16.73
N ILE A 56 15.10 0.17 -16.99
CA ILE A 56 15.93 0.09 -18.21
C ILE A 56 16.72 -1.20 -18.25
N LEU A 57 17.17 -1.73 -17.11
CA LEU A 57 17.94 -2.99 -17.04
C LEU A 57 17.09 -4.24 -17.40
N GLY A 58 15.78 -4.09 -17.45
CA GLY A 58 14.86 -5.11 -17.94
C GLY A 58 13.94 -5.70 -16.86
N THR A 59 12.88 -6.33 -17.33
CA THR A 59 11.79 -6.85 -16.48
C THR A 59 12.24 -7.92 -15.48
N LYS A 60 13.24 -8.72 -15.82
CA LYS A 60 13.74 -9.81 -14.97
C LYS A 60 14.41 -9.28 -13.69
N GLN A 61 15.26 -8.26 -13.81
CA GLN A 61 15.94 -7.65 -12.68
C GLN A 61 14.95 -6.88 -11.79
N ALA A 62 14.04 -6.14 -12.41
CA ALA A 62 12.98 -5.45 -11.70
C ALA A 62 12.09 -6.43 -10.93
N ALA A 63 11.70 -7.56 -11.52
CA ALA A 63 10.92 -8.60 -10.86
C ALA A 63 11.64 -9.26 -9.69
N ALA A 64 12.96 -9.51 -9.81
CA ALA A 64 13.75 -10.06 -8.71
C ALA A 64 13.79 -9.12 -7.51
N LEU A 65 14.06 -7.82 -7.74
CA LEU A 65 14.03 -6.82 -6.67
C LEU A 65 12.63 -6.70 -6.06
N GLN A 66 11.58 -6.66 -6.89
CA GLN A 66 10.20 -6.63 -6.44
C GLN A 66 9.88 -7.81 -5.51
N THR A 67 10.34 -9.01 -5.84
CA THR A 67 10.14 -10.21 -5.01
C THR A 67 10.80 -10.05 -3.63
N VAL A 68 12.04 -9.57 -3.58
CA VAL A 68 12.73 -9.31 -2.32
C VAL A 68 11.97 -8.27 -1.49
N MET A 69 11.55 -7.17 -2.10
CA MET A 69 10.77 -6.13 -1.43
C MET A 69 9.43 -6.68 -0.89
N CYS A 70 8.74 -7.52 -1.64
CA CYS A 70 7.50 -8.16 -1.20
C CYS A 70 7.73 -9.08 0.01
N VAL A 71 8.82 -9.86 0.02
CA VAL A 71 9.16 -10.72 1.17
C VAL A 71 9.45 -9.88 2.41
N VAL A 72 10.28 -8.85 2.29
CA VAL A 72 10.58 -7.93 3.41
C VAL A 72 9.30 -7.27 3.93
N MET A 73 8.45 -6.78 3.04
CA MET A 73 7.17 -6.18 3.40
C MET A 73 6.26 -7.19 4.11
N ALA A 74 6.16 -8.43 3.61
CA ALA A 74 5.35 -9.47 4.24
C ALA A 74 5.85 -9.80 5.65
N LEU A 75 7.16 -9.85 5.86
CA LEU A 75 7.76 -10.05 7.19
C LEU A 75 7.46 -8.87 8.12
N ALA A 76 7.58 -7.64 7.63
CA ALA A 76 7.27 -6.43 8.41
C ALA A 76 5.79 -6.38 8.81
N ILE A 77 4.88 -6.69 7.89
CA ILE A 77 3.44 -6.77 8.16
C ILE A 77 3.15 -7.91 9.17
N GLY A 78 3.77 -9.06 8.98
CA GLY A 78 3.65 -10.19 9.91
C GLY A 78 4.10 -9.83 11.32
N ALA A 79 5.24 -9.14 11.46
CA ALA A 79 5.73 -8.63 12.74
C ALA A 79 4.75 -7.61 13.35
N PHE A 80 4.28 -6.64 12.55
CA PHE A 80 3.30 -5.65 13.00
C PHE A 80 2.03 -6.31 13.55
N ILE A 81 1.52 -7.33 12.87
CA ILE A 81 0.34 -8.10 13.30
C ILE A 81 0.65 -8.87 14.58
N ALA A 82 1.79 -9.59 14.63
CA ALA A 82 2.15 -10.43 15.76
C ALA A 82 2.34 -9.62 17.06
N PHE A 83 2.95 -8.45 16.98
CA PHE A 83 3.14 -7.57 18.12
C PHE A 83 1.89 -6.74 18.43
N GLY A 84 1.09 -6.37 17.42
CA GLY A 84 -0.08 -5.50 17.61
C GLY A 84 -1.30 -6.22 18.19
N ILE A 85 -1.50 -7.49 17.90
CA ILE A 85 -2.67 -8.24 18.41
C ILE A 85 -2.71 -8.29 19.94
N PRO A 86 -1.60 -8.58 20.66
CA PRO A 86 -1.61 -8.61 22.13
C PRO A 86 -1.93 -7.27 22.78
N ASP A 87 -1.61 -6.17 22.10
CA ASP A 87 -1.76 -4.80 22.64
C ASP A 87 -3.12 -4.17 22.29
N LEU A 88 -4.03 -4.93 21.67
CA LEU A 88 -5.37 -4.46 21.36
C LEU A 88 -6.16 -4.15 22.63
N GLN A 89 -6.68 -2.94 22.70
CA GLN A 89 -7.54 -2.47 23.81
C GLN A 89 -9.03 -2.50 23.38
N PRO A 90 -9.83 -3.45 23.88
CA PRO A 90 -11.24 -3.56 23.48
C PRO A 90 -12.05 -2.29 23.69
N GLY A 91 -11.65 -1.43 24.65
CA GLY A 91 -12.32 -0.17 24.94
C GLY A 91 -12.34 0.82 23.76
N TYR A 92 -11.36 0.76 22.87
CA TYR A 92 -11.31 1.65 21.69
C TYR A 92 -12.30 1.28 20.58
N PHE A 93 -12.91 0.10 20.67
CA PHE A 93 -13.97 -0.34 19.75
C PHE A 93 -15.38 -0.03 20.28
N ALA A 94 -15.48 0.67 21.43
CA ALA A 94 -16.76 1.10 22.01
C ALA A 94 -17.06 2.56 21.68
N PRO A 95 -18.36 2.95 21.60
CA PRO A 95 -18.72 4.36 21.54
C PRO A 95 -18.21 5.14 22.77
N PRO A 96 -17.78 6.41 22.63
CA PRO A 96 -17.89 7.28 21.45
C PRO A 96 -16.74 7.17 20.45
N ASP A 97 -15.68 6.42 20.76
CA ASP A 97 -14.43 6.42 19.98
C ASP A 97 -14.55 5.59 18.69
N PHE A 98 -15.43 4.59 18.71
CA PHE A 98 -15.71 3.78 17.53
C PHE A 98 -16.75 4.46 16.63
N MET A 99 -16.50 4.48 15.32
CA MET A 99 -17.38 5.09 14.30
C MET A 99 -17.69 6.59 14.55
N THR A 100 -16.69 7.37 14.94
CA THR A 100 -16.83 8.82 15.24
C THR A 100 -17.54 9.64 14.16
N LYS A 101 -17.47 9.22 12.89
CA LYS A 101 -18.17 9.84 11.75
C LYS A 101 -19.33 9.00 11.22
N GLY A 102 -19.77 7.99 11.97
CA GLY A 102 -20.89 7.12 11.63
C GLY A 102 -20.73 6.42 10.28
N PHE A 103 -21.84 6.06 9.66
CA PHE A 103 -21.89 5.35 8.38
C PHE A 103 -21.22 6.11 7.23
N THR A 104 -21.33 7.44 7.20
CA THR A 104 -20.66 8.28 6.19
C THR A 104 -19.14 8.17 6.27
N GLY A 105 -18.59 8.13 7.49
CA GLY A 105 -17.17 7.91 7.71
C GLY A 105 -16.71 6.54 7.20
N MET A 106 -17.52 5.50 7.42
CA MET A 106 -17.24 4.16 6.92
C MET A 106 -17.24 4.12 5.38
N LEU A 107 -18.19 4.77 4.71
CA LEU A 107 -18.21 4.85 3.25
C LEU A 107 -16.99 5.60 2.69
N MET A 108 -16.60 6.72 3.31
CA MET A 108 -15.39 7.44 2.92
C MET A 108 -14.13 6.59 3.10
N ALA A 109 -13.98 5.92 4.25
CA ALA A 109 -12.87 5.01 4.49
C ALA A 109 -12.81 3.87 3.46
N SER A 110 -13.97 3.29 3.11
CA SER A 110 -14.05 2.26 2.08
C SER A 110 -13.61 2.77 0.70
N ALA A 111 -13.95 4.02 0.35
CA ALA A 111 -13.52 4.64 -0.89
C ALA A 111 -11.99 4.84 -0.93
N TYR A 112 -11.37 5.30 0.16
CA TYR A 112 -9.91 5.40 0.27
C TYR A 112 -9.23 4.04 0.21
N LEU A 113 -9.74 3.04 0.93
CA LEU A 113 -9.19 1.69 0.93
C LEU A 113 -9.33 1.01 -0.44
N SER A 114 -10.40 1.28 -1.18
CA SER A 114 -10.56 0.76 -2.55
C SER A 114 -9.50 1.27 -3.50
N PHE A 115 -9.07 2.53 -3.35
CA PHE A 115 -7.93 3.08 -4.09
C PHE A 115 -6.62 2.40 -3.68
N ALA A 116 -6.39 2.19 -2.39
CA ALA A 116 -5.20 1.54 -1.87
C ALA A 116 -5.12 0.04 -2.28
N ALA A 117 -6.25 -0.65 -2.38
CA ALA A 117 -6.36 -2.00 -2.90
C ALA A 117 -6.27 -2.07 -4.44
N GLY A 118 -6.32 -0.93 -5.12
CA GLY A 118 -6.13 -0.82 -6.57
C GLY A 118 -4.70 -1.25 -6.96
N GLY A 119 -4.55 -1.75 -8.19
CA GLY A 119 -3.25 -2.19 -8.70
C GLY A 119 -3.34 -3.56 -9.38
N ALA A 120 -4.24 -4.41 -8.93
CA ALA A 120 -4.47 -5.71 -9.55
C ALA A 120 -4.85 -5.60 -11.04
N GLN A 121 -5.48 -4.50 -11.45
CA GLN A 121 -5.78 -4.22 -12.86
C GLN A 121 -4.54 -4.13 -13.74
N TYR A 122 -3.38 -3.76 -13.21
CA TYR A 122 -2.15 -3.69 -13.98
C TYR A 122 -1.64 -5.05 -14.44
N VAL A 123 -2.08 -6.15 -13.79
CA VAL A 123 -1.79 -7.52 -14.21
C VAL A 123 -2.29 -7.78 -15.64
N ILE A 124 -3.35 -7.11 -16.07
CA ILE A 124 -3.89 -7.20 -17.42
C ILE A 124 -2.84 -6.83 -18.48
N ASN A 125 -1.95 -5.88 -18.18
CA ASN A 125 -0.89 -5.45 -19.09
C ASN A 125 0.15 -6.57 -19.34
N PHE A 126 0.28 -7.53 -18.44
CA PHE A 126 1.16 -8.68 -18.55
C PHE A 126 0.46 -9.93 -19.09
N SER A 127 -0.81 -9.83 -19.50
CA SER A 127 -1.59 -10.97 -19.98
C SER A 127 -0.99 -11.64 -21.22
N GLY A 128 -0.24 -10.90 -22.04
CA GLY A 128 0.48 -11.43 -23.21
C GLY A 128 1.69 -12.31 -22.85
N GLU A 129 2.22 -12.21 -21.63
CA GLU A 129 3.36 -13.00 -21.14
C GLU A 129 2.90 -14.23 -20.35
N ALA A 130 1.61 -14.34 -20.04
CA ALA A 130 1.06 -15.44 -19.25
C ALA A 130 0.92 -16.71 -20.08
N LYS A 131 1.26 -17.86 -19.50
CA LYS A 131 1.13 -19.18 -20.17
C LYS A 131 -0.32 -19.54 -20.45
N ASN A 132 -1.23 -19.28 -19.53
CA ASN A 132 -2.66 -19.50 -19.64
C ASN A 132 -3.46 -18.26 -19.22
N PRO A 133 -3.52 -17.20 -20.09
CA PRO A 133 -4.10 -15.91 -19.68
C PRO A 133 -5.52 -15.99 -19.13
N LYS A 134 -6.34 -16.89 -19.68
CA LYS A 134 -7.74 -17.08 -19.26
C LYS A 134 -7.89 -17.56 -17.80
N LYS A 135 -6.88 -18.24 -17.27
CA LYS A 135 -6.87 -18.78 -15.90
C LYS A 135 -5.95 -17.94 -15.00
N ASP A 136 -4.76 -17.65 -15.47
CA ASP A 136 -3.71 -17.01 -14.67
C ASP A 136 -4.03 -15.54 -14.35
N VAL A 137 -4.62 -14.80 -15.30
CA VAL A 137 -4.95 -13.38 -15.10
C VAL A 137 -6.06 -13.20 -14.05
N PRO A 138 -7.23 -13.89 -14.12
CA PRO A 138 -8.23 -13.79 -13.07
C PRO A 138 -7.71 -14.20 -11.70
N PHE A 139 -6.92 -15.27 -11.63
CA PHE A 139 -6.31 -15.74 -10.38
C PHE A 139 -5.37 -14.68 -9.78
N ALA A 140 -4.49 -14.11 -10.61
CA ALA A 140 -3.54 -13.07 -10.22
C ALA A 140 -4.22 -11.73 -9.85
N ILE A 141 -5.47 -11.52 -10.19
CA ILE A 141 -6.26 -10.36 -9.76
C ILE A 141 -7.00 -10.66 -8.46
N ILE A 142 -7.75 -11.76 -8.42
CA ILE A 142 -8.66 -12.07 -7.31
C ILE A 142 -7.90 -12.37 -6.02
N VAL A 143 -6.91 -13.26 -6.10
CA VAL A 143 -6.19 -13.74 -4.89
C VAL A 143 -5.45 -12.61 -4.17
N PRO A 144 -4.63 -11.78 -4.85
CA PRO A 144 -3.99 -10.66 -4.18
C PRO A 144 -4.98 -9.61 -3.69
N THR A 145 -6.05 -9.32 -4.44
CA THR A 145 -7.05 -8.33 -4.01
C THR A 145 -7.71 -8.74 -2.71
N VAL A 146 -8.14 -10.00 -2.59
CA VAL A 146 -8.71 -10.53 -1.34
C VAL A 146 -7.67 -10.52 -0.23
N GLY A 147 -6.45 -11.01 -0.50
CA GLY A 147 -5.36 -11.05 0.46
C GLY A 147 -4.99 -9.66 1.01
N ILE A 148 -4.82 -8.68 0.15
CA ILE A 148 -4.51 -7.29 0.52
C ILE A 148 -5.67 -6.68 1.32
N SER A 149 -6.92 -6.94 0.93
CA SER A 149 -8.09 -6.43 1.67
C SER A 149 -8.15 -6.99 3.09
N LEU A 150 -7.83 -8.26 3.29
CA LEU A 150 -7.75 -8.87 4.61
C LEU A 150 -6.60 -8.27 5.44
N ILE A 151 -5.43 -8.10 4.84
CA ILE A 151 -4.28 -7.46 5.50
C ILE A 151 -4.65 -6.05 5.95
N TYR A 152 -5.26 -5.23 5.09
CA TYR A 152 -5.68 -3.88 5.45
C TYR A 152 -6.74 -3.86 6.56
N ALA A 153 -7.67 -4.82 6.56
CA ALA A 153 -8.64 -4.94 7.63
C ALA A 153 -7.96 -5.22 8.98
N VAL A 154 -7.02 -6.16 9.01
CA VAL A 154 -6.27 -6.51 10.23
C VAL A 154 -5.39 -5.34 10.69
N MET A 155 -4.62 -4.74 9.79
CA MET A 155 -3.75 -3.61 10.13
C MET A 155 -4.54 -2.40 10.60
N GLY A 156 -5.67 -2.09 9.96
CA GLY A 156 -6.57 -1.01 10.37
C GLY A 156 -7.18 -1.26 11.75
N THR A 157 -7.55 -2.51 12.03
CA THR A 157 -8.06 -2.92 13.35
C THR A 157 -6.98 -2.73 14.43
N ILE A 158 -5.75 -3.16 14.17
CA ILE A 158 -4.63 -2.97 15.11
C ILE A 158 -4.36 -1.48 15.31
N ALA A 159 -4.28 -0.70 14.24
CA ALA A 159 -4.02 0.73 14.34
C ALA A 159 -5.08 1.46 15.18
N ALA A 160 -6.36 1.11 15.03
CA ALA A 160 -7.46 1.68 15.80
C ALA A 160 -7.59 1.11 17.21
N GLY A 161 -7.03 -0.07 17.48
CA GLY A 161 -7.16 -0.77 18.75
C GLY A 161 -5.97 -0.59 19.70
N VAL A 162 -4.82 -0.12 19.21
CA VAL A 162 -3.61 0.09 20.03
C VAL A 162 -3.51 1.52 20.55
N LEU A 163 -3.84 2.49 19.72
CA LEU A 163 -3.80 3.91 20.06
C LEU A 163 -5.15 4.58 19.80
N PRO A 164 -5.49 5.64 20.55
CA PRO A 164 -6.70 6.42 20.30
C PRO A 164 -6.72 6.94 18.85
N VAL A 165 -7.90 6.89 18.21
CA VAL A 165 -8.06 7.34 16.82
C VAL A 165 -7.59 8.79 16.62
N ALA A 166 -7.75 9.65 17.61
CA ALA A 166 -7.28 11.04 17.56
C ALA A 166 -5.76 11.17 17.41
N GLU A 167 -4.99 10.22 17.93
CA GLU A 167 -3.52 10.22 17.83
C GLU A 167 -3.02 9.63 16.51
N VAL A 168 -3.75 8.66 15.95
CA VAL A 168 -3.36 7.95 14.72
C VAL A 168 -3.86 8.68 13.48
N ALA A 169 -4.90 9.51 13.60
CA ALA A 169 -5.51 10.21 12.48
C ALA A 169 -4.48 11.11 11.76
N ASN A 170 -4.36 10.93 10.44
CA ASN A 170 -3.41 11.62 9.57
C ASN A 170 -1.92 11.38 9.92
N LYS A 171 -1.62 10.31 10.64
CA LYS A 171 -0.24 9.88 10.91
C LYS A 171 0.07 8.60 10.16
N SER A 172 1.37 8.34 9.96
CA SER A 172 1.81 7.07 9.38
C SER A 172 1.65 5.92 10.38
N LEU A 173 1.49 4.70 9.88
CA LEU A 173 1.47 3.49 10.72
C LEU A 173 2.78 3.27 11.48
N ALA A 174 3.86 3.98 11.14
CA ALA A 174 5.11 3.97 11.90
C ALA A 174 4.89 4.36 13.36
N LEU A 175 3.99 5.30 13.64
CA LEU A 175 3.66 5.70 15.02
C LEU A 175 3.09 4.52 15.83
N VAL A 176 2.21 3.73 15.23
CA VAL A 176 1.65 2.54 15.88
C VAL A 176 2.73 1.47 16.05
N ALA A 177 3.58 1.28 15.02
CA ALA A 177 4.69 0.34 15.09
C ALA A 177 5.68 0.69 16.22
N GLU A 178 6.00 1.97 16.41
CA GLU A 178 6.83 2.44 17.54
C GLU A 178 6.21 2.18 18.91
N ALA A 179 4.89 2.15 18.99
CA ALA A 179 4.19 1.87 20.24
C ALA A 179 4.20 0.37 20.61
N ILE A 180 4.12 -0.52 19.61
CA ILE A 180 4.00 -1.98 19.83
C ILE A 180 5.31 -2.74 19.70
N MET A 181 6.28 -2.20 18.95
CA MET A 181 7.56 -2.88 18.75
C MET A 181 8.55 -2.53 19.87
N PRO A 182 9.38 -3.50 20.32
CA PRO A 182 10.45 -3.22 21.25
C PRO A 182 11.42 -2.21 20.63
N LYS A 183 11.72 -1.16 21.37
CA LYS A 183 12.74 -0.18 20.94
C LYS A 183 14.09 -0.88 20.83
N PRO A 184 14.86 -0.63 19.75
CA PRO A 184 16.19 -1.20 19.57
C PRO A 184 17.18 -0.75 20.67
#